data_295fbfd4472feb98a8ab64a437577e6f
#
_entry.id   295fbfd4472feb98a8ab64a437577e6f
#
_cell.length_a   1.000
_cell.length_b   1.000
_cell.length_c   1.000
_cell.angle_alpha   90.00
_cell.angle_beta   90.00
_cell.angle_gamma   90.00
#
_symmetry.space_group_name_H-M   'P 1'
#
loop_
_entity.id
_entity.type
_entity.pdbx_description
1 polymer ?
#
loop_
_entity_poly.entity_id
_entity_poly.type
_entity_poly.pdbx_seq_one_letter_code
_entity_poly.pdbx_strand_id
1 'polypeptide(L)'
;MAIVTFYNCDPKDAPKTTMPAHLGANAIFTYNGKLLLEKRRDSDIWGLVGGGCKKYETGRDAIAREAYEELGIRIPKDKFQKLAVYDNPGRIAAYQDGSIWRMVIVVYGYDFPEEPILRISSESKELRFFNKEEIAEIEIAITHADIVADWFTNK
;
A
#
# COMPACT_ATOMS: atom_id res chain seq x y z
N MET A 1 -17.26 -9.04 5.44
CA MET A 1 -16.20 -8.08 5.16
C MET A 1 -16.40 -6.84 6.03
N ALA A 2 -15.37 -6.40 6.73
CA ALA A 2 -15.48 -5.20 7.56
C ALA A 2 -15.53 -3.96 6.67
N ILE A 3 -16.51 -3.08 6.92
CA ILE A 3 -16.58 -1.79 6.25
C ILE A 3 -15.61 -0.85 6.96
N VAL A 4 -14.75 -0.21 6.20
CA VAL A 4 -13.78 0.74 6.73
C VAL A 4 -13.80 2.01 5.90
N THR A 5 -13.72 3.16 6.60
CA THR A 5 -13.56 4.46 5.95
C THR A 5 -12.16 4.96 6.21
N PHE A 6 -11.45 5.33 5.15
CA PHE A 6 -10.09 5.83 5.26
C PHE A 6 -10.06 7.35 5.16
N TYR A 7 -9.18 7.94 5.98
CA TYR A 7 -8.92 9.39 5.97
C TYR A 7 -7.43 9.62 5.77
N ASN A 8 -7.10 10.69 5.11
CA ASN A 8 -5.73 11.18 5.00
C ASN A 8 -5.82 12.69 4.87
N CYS A 9 -5.94 13.38 6.00
CA CYS A 9 -6.25 14.79 6.06
C CYS A 9 -5.58 15.45 7.26
N ASP A 10 -5.87 16.74 7.47
CA ASP A 10 -5.40 17.43 8.68
C ASP A 10 -5.95 16.70 9.92
N PRO A 11 -5.13 16.44 10.94
CA PRO A 11 -5.59 15.71 12.13
C PRO A 11 -6.82 16.33 12.81
N LYS A 12 -6.99 17.65 12.74
CA LYS A 12 -8.15 18.34 13.33
C LYS A 12 -9.46 17.97 12.62
N ASP A 13 -9.39 17.53 11.35
CA ASP A 13 -10.54 17.18 10.54
C ASP A 13 -10.77 15.67 10.51
N ALA A 14 -9.89 14.89 11.11
CA ALA A 14 -9.99 13.44 11.16
C ALA A 14 -10.69 12.97 12.43
N PRO A 15 -11.33 11.78 12.40
CA PRO A 15 -11.88 11.20 13.63
C PRO A 15 -10.79 10.97 14.67
N LYS A 16 -11.13 11.13 15.94
CA LYS A 16 -10.20 10.83 17.03
C LYS A 16 -9.98 9.33 17.14
N THR A 17 -8.73 8.92 17.26
CA THR A 17 -8.40 7.51 17.39
C THR A 17 -8.86 6.95 18.73
N THR A 18 -9.37 5.72 18.70
CA THR A 18 -9.76 4.95 19.89
C THR A 18 -8.83 3.78 20.14
N MET A 19 -7.97 3.46 19.17
CA MET A 19 -7.09 2.30 19.20
C MET A 19 -5.65 2.73 19.00
N PRO A 20 -4.67 1.87 19.32
CA PRO A 20 -3.26 2.14 19.03
C PRO A 20 -2.98 2.28 17.52
N ALA A 21 -1.81 2.78 17.18
CA ALA A 21 -1.39 2.86 15.79
C ALA A 21 -1.24 1.44 15.21
N HIS A 22 -1.68 1.28 13.95
CA HIS A 22 -1.55 0.03 13.22
C HIS A 22 -0.45 0.18 12.17
N LEU A 23 0.54 -0.73 12.22
CA LEU A 23 1.64 -0.72 11.27
C LEU A 23 1.28 -1.53 10.03
N GLY A 24 1.47 -0.91 8.87
CA GLY A 24 1.36 -1.56 7.59
C GLY A 24 2.64 -1.45 6.80
N ALA A 25 2.81 -2.32 5.82
CA ALA A 25 3.95 -2.30 4.90
C ALA A 25 3.43 -2.35 3.47
N ASN A 26 3.86 -1.39 2.66
CA ASN A 26 3.53 -1.36 1.24
C ASN A 26 4.82 -1.25 0.43
N ALA A 27 4.76 -1.67 -0.81
CA ALA A 27 5.93 -1.62 -1.68
C ALA A 27 5.68 -0.83 -2.95
N ILE A 28 6.69 -0.08 -3.33
CA ILE A 28 6.85 0.49 -4.65
C ILE A 28 7.56 -0.59 -5.48
N PHE A 29 6.76 -1.40 -6.17
CA PHE A 29 7.28 -2.39 -7.11
C PHE A 29 7.40 -1.73 -8.47
N THR A 30 8.59 -1.76 -9.05
CA THR A 30 8.83 -1.12 -10.33
C THR A 30 9.41 -2.09 -11.34
N TYR A 31 9.09 -1.83 -12.60
CA TYR A 31 9.74 -2.49 -13.72
C TYR A 31 9.78 -1.49 -14.87
N ASN A 32 10.98 -1.30 -15.41
CA ASN A 32 11.18 -0.42 -16.57
C ASN A 32 10.62 1.00 -16.32
N GLY A 33 10.80 1.51 -15.11
CA GLY A 33 10.36 2.86 -14.73
C GLY A 33 8.86 2.99 -14.43
N LYS A 34 8.12 1.91 -14.50
CA LYS A 34 6.68 1.91 -14.21
C LYS A 34 6.40 1.33 -12.84
N LEU A 35 5.34 1.82 -12.21
CA LEU A 35 4.91 1.44 -10.87
C LEU A 35 3.78 0.42 -10.92
N LEU A 36 3.91 -0.66 -10.16
CA LEU A 36 2.86 -1.68 -10.04
C LEU A 36 1.79 -1.23 -9.07
N LEU A 37 0.55 -1.26 -9.52
CA LEU A 37 -0.62 -1.05 -8.65
C LEU A 37 -1.57 -2.23 -8.78
N GLU A 38 -2.37 -2.40 -7.74
CA GLU A 38 -3.38 -3.42 -7.61
C GLU A 38 -4.76 -2.77 -7.60
N LYS A 39 -5.66 -3.25 -8.46
CA LYS A 39 -7.05 -2.82 -8.43
C LYS A 39 -7.83 -3.79 -7.55
N ARG A 40 -8.49 -3.27 -6.52
CA ARG A 40 -9.22 -4.09 -5.56
C ARG A 40 -10.49 -4.66 -6.18
N ARG A 41 -10.83 -5.90 -5.77
CA ARG A 41 -12.02 -6.57 -6.29
C ARG A 41 -13.32 -5.89 -5.85
N ASP A 42 -13.32 -5.28 -4.67
CA ASP A 42 -14.50 -4.64 -4.08
C ASP A 42 -14.73 -3.20 -4.55
N SER A 43 -13.86 -2.67 -5.38
CA SER A 43 -13.95 -1.28 -5.87
C SER A 43 -13.15 -1.14 -7.16
N ASP A 44 -13.23 0.06 -7.77
CA ASP A 44 -12.40 0.38 -8.93
C ASP A 44 -11.21 1.26 -8.55
N ILE A 45 -10.85 1.23 -7.26
CA ILE A 45 -9.75 2.02 -6.73
C ILE A 45 -8.46 1.19 -6.76
N TRP A 46 -7.39 1.83 -7.20
CA TRP A 46 -6.06 1.24 -7.26
C TRP A 46 -5.27 1.54 -5.98
N GLY A 47 -4.40 0.64 -5.59
CA GLY A 47 -3.55 0.83 -4.43
C GLY A 47 -2.20 0.18 -4.58
N LEU A 48 -1.29 0.49 -3.66
CA LEU A 48 0.00 -0.17 -3.59
C LEU A 48 -0.18 -1.59 -3.05
N VAL A 49 0.67 -2.49 -3.51
CA VAL A 49 0.74 -3.87 -2.99
C VAL A 49 1.25 -3.81 -1.55
N GLY A 50 0.59 -4.56 -0.67
CA GLY A 50 0.97 -4.63 0.73
C GLY A 50 -0.25 -4.75 1.64
N GLY A 51 -0.02 -4.61 2.94
CA GLY A 51 -1.08 -4.71 3.92
C GLY A 51 -0.55 -4.59 5.34
N GLY A 52 -1.40 -4.95 6.31
CA GLY A 52 -1.05 -4.84 7.71
C GLY A 52 0.02 -5.82 8.16
N CYS A 53 0.89 -5.38 9.05
CA CYS A 53 1.86 -6.26 9.70
C CYS A 53 1.15 -7.11 10.74
N LYS A 54 1.47 -8.40 10.76
CA LYS A 54 1.01 -9.29 11.82
C LYS A 54 1.83 -9.05 13.09
N LYS A 55 1.32 -9.56 14.21
CA LYS A 55 1.84 -9.24 15.55
C LYS A 55 3.35 -9.40 15.70
N TYR A 56 3.95 -10.41 15.11
CA TYR A 56 5.38 -10.67 15.26
C TYR A 56 6.18 -10.43 13.98
N GLU A 57 5.57 -9.74 13.01
CA GLU A 57 6.26 -9.42 11.77
C GLU A 57 6.97 -8.08 11.85
N THR A 58 8.17 -8.00 11.27
CA THR A 58 8.77 -6.73 10.89
C THR A 58 8.10 -6.24 9.61
N GLY A 59 8.35 -4.98 9.23
CA GLY A 59 7.84 -4.48 7.96
C GLY A 59 8.33 -5.29 6.76
N ARG A 60 9.60 -5.73 6.79
CA ARG A 60 10.15 -6.55 5.71
C ARG A 60 9.50 -7.94 5.64
N ASP A 61 9.24 -8.55 6.81
CA ASP A 61 8.51 -9.81 6.85
C ASP A 61 7.13 -9.67 6.22
N ALA A 62 6.43 -8.60 6.58
CA ALA A 62 5.07 -8.34 6.10
C ALA A 62 5.05 -8.13 4.59
N ILE A 63 5.96 -7.31 4.05
CA ILE A 63 5.94 -7.02 2.62
C ILE A 63 6.36 -8.24 1.79
N ALA A 64 7.28 -9.06 2.30
CA ALA A 64 7.64 -10.29 1.61
C ALA A 64 6.46 -11.27 1.56
N ARG A 65 5.72 -11.38 2.66
CA ARG A 65 4.51 -12.20 2.72
C ARG A 65 3.43 -11.69 1.79
N GLU A 66 3.16 -10.39 1.81
CA GLU A 66 2.14 -9.77 0.96
C GLU A 66 2.49 -9.92 -0.53
N ALA A 67 3.77 -9.79 -0.89
CA ALA A 67 4.21 -9.99 -2.27
C ALA A 67 3.90 -11.41 -2.74
N TYR A 68 4.13 -12.40 -1.88
CA TYR A 68 3.78 -13.77 -2.22
C TYR A 68 2.28 -13.98 -2.34
N GLU A 69 1.52 -13.46 -1.37
CA GLU A 69 0.06 -13.62 -1.37
C GLU A 69 -0.61 -12.91 -2.54
N GLU A 70 -0.18 -11.70 -2.85
CA GLU A 70 -0.86 -10.85 -3.84
C GLU A 70 -0.30 -10.99 -5.25
N LEU A 71 0.98 -11.31 -5.41
CA LEU A 71 1.64 -11.39 -6.71
C LEU A 71 2.07 -12.79 -7.10
N GLY A 72 2.12 -13.71 -6.14
CA GLY A 72 2.63 -15.05 -6.37
C GLY A 72 4.15 -15.13 -6.50
N ILE A 73 4.87 -14.13 -6.03
CA ILE A 73 6.32 -14.04 -6.19
C ILE A 73 6.99 -14.08 -4.82
N ARG A 74 8.01 -14.94 -4.67
CA ARG A 74 8.83 -15.00 -3.47
C ARG A 74 10.04 -14.10 -3.64
N ILE A 75 10.10 -13.04 -2.85
CA ILE A 75 11.21 -12.11 -2.82
C ILE A 75 11.82 -12.17 -1.42
N PRO A 76 13.12 -12.47 -1.30
CA PRO A 76 13.77 -12.46 0.02
C PRO A 76 13.61 -11.09 0.68
N LYS A 77 13.31 -11.07 1.97
CA LYS A 77 12.99 -9.82 2.68
C LYS A 77 14.14 -8.81 2.68
N ASP A 78 15.39 -9.29 2.59
CA ASP A 78 16.56 -8.42 2.56
C ASP A 78 16.75 -7.71 1.22
N LYS A 79 15.97 -8.08 0.19
CA LYS A 79 16.01 -7.43 -1.11
C LYS A 79 15.14 -6.18 -1.18
N PHE A 80 14.27 -5.98 -0.20
CA PHE A 80 13.45 -4.78 -0.12
C PHE A 80 14.26 -3.64 0.47
N GLN A 81 14.25 -2.49 -0.21
CA GLN A 81 14.90 -1.27 0.27
C GLN A 81 13.88 -0.40 0.99
N LYS A 82 14.15 -0.02 2.24
CA LYS A 82 13.28 0.90 2.95
C LYS A 82 13.39 2.30 2.35
N LEU A 83 12.26 2.84 1.89
CA LEU A 83 12.22 4.15 1.25
C LEU A 83 11.73 5.26 2.17
N ALA A 84 10.67 5.01 2.95
CA ALA A 84 10.06 6.04 3.76
C ALA A 84 9.12 5.45 4.81
N VAL A 85 8.75 6.27 5.78
CA VAL A 85 7.69 5.97 6.75
C VAL A 85 6.66 7.09 6.65
N TYR A 86 5.40 6.72 6.47
CA TYR A 86 4.29 7.66 6.44
C TYR A 86 3.50 7.52 7.74
N ASP A 87 3.71 8.45 8.64
CA ASP A 87 3.18 8.40 10.01
C ASP A 87 2.35 9.63 10.39
N ASN A 88 1.89 10.40 9.41
CA ASN A 88 1.10 11.59 9.66
C ASN A 88 -0.16 11.25 10.49
N PRO A 89 -0.51 12.06 11.52
CA PRO A 89 -1.60 11.73 12.43
C PRO A 89 -2.99 11.71 11.81
N GLY A 90 -3.15 12.32 10.64
CA GLY A 90 -4.42 12.33 9.92
C GLY A 90 -4.66 11.15 9.00
N ARG A 91 -3.77 10.15 9.01
CA ARG A 91 -3.94 8.91 8.24
C ARG A 91 -4.67 7.90 9.12
N ILE A 92 -5.95 7.73 8.87
CA ILE A 92 -6.88 7.05 9.79
C ILE A 92 -7.67 5.98 9.05
N ALA A 93 -7.89 4.86 9.75
CA ALA A 93 -8.85 3.83 9.34
C ALA A 93 -9.95 3.74 10.40
N ALA A 94 -11.17 4.09 10.02
CA ALA A 94 -12.33 4.04 10.90
C ALA A 94 -13.22 2.86 10.50
N TYR A 95 -13.37 1.90 11.38
CA TYR A 95 -14.15 0.69 11.13
C TYR A 95 -15.59 0.85 11.58
N GLN A 96 -16.46 0.07 10.97
CA GLN A 96 -17.91 0.11 11.25
C GLN A 96 -18.23 -0.23 12.71
N ASP A 97 -17.38 -1.02 13.38
CA ASP A 97 -17.56 -1.39 14.78
C ASP A 97 -17.24 -0.25 15.76
N GLY A 98 -16.83 0.91 15.26
CA GLY A 98 -16.48 2.07 16.08
C GLY A 98 -14.99 2.16 16.42
N SER A 99 -14.19 1.17 16.08
CA SER A 99 -12.75 1.25 16.30
C SER A 99 -12.11 2.19 15.27
N ILE A 100 -11.25 3.09 15.76
CA ILE A 100 -10.60 4.10 14.92
C ILE A 100 -9.09 4.02 15.17
N TRP A 101 -8.35 3.68 14.12
CA TRP A 101 -6.92 3.40 14.18
C TRP A 101 -6.13 4.45 13.43
N ARG A 102 -5.01 4.87 14.01
CA ARG A 102 -3.99 5.60 13.24
C ARG A 102 -3.21 4.60 12.41
N MET A 103 -2.98 4.92 11.14
CA MET A 103 -2.20 4.08 10.24
C MET A 103 -0.78 4.62 10.11
N VAL A 104 0.20 3.74 10.30
CA VAL A 104 1.60 4.04 10.03
C VAL A 104 2.03 3.08 8.92
N ILE A 105 2.51 3.62 7.81
CA ILE A 105 2.89 2.83 6.64
C ILE A 105 4.39 2.94 6.40
N VAL A 106 5.08 1.80 6.43
CA VAL A 106 6.48 1.71 6.01
C VAL A 106 6.49 1.34 4.54
N VAL A 107 7.18 2.12 3.72
CA VAL A 107 7.22 1.93 2.28
C VAL A 107 8.58 1.37 1.89
N TYR A 108 8.55 0.27 1.16
CA TYR A 108 9.73 -0.40 0.61
C TYR A 108 9.76 -0.29 -0.89
N GLY A 109 10.94 -0.37 -1.48
CA GLY A 109 11.12 -0.40 -2.92
C GLY A 109 11.70 -1.71 -3.37
N TYR A 110 11.28 -2.17 -4.54
CA TYR A 110 11.87 -3.32 -5.21
C TYR A 110 11.69 -3.14 -6.71
N ASP A 111 12.81 -3.13 -7.43
CA ASP A 111 12.81 -3.02 -8.88
C ASP A 111 13.03 -4.41 -9.48
N PHE A 112 12.08 -4.87 -10.28
CA PHE A 112 12.19 -6.18 -10.91
C PHE A 112 13.30 -6.16 -11.98
N PRO A 113 14.26 -7.10 -11.93
CA PRO A 113 15.35 -7.14 -12.92
C PRO A 113 14.87 -7.54 -14.31
N GLU A 114 13.73 -8.20 -14.40
CA GLU A 114 13.08 -8.57 -15.65
C GLU A 114 11.57 -8.54 -15.45
N GLU A 115 10.81 -8.56 -16.55
CA GLU A 115 9.36 -8.48 -16.46
C GLU A 115 8.82 -9.66 -15.64
N PRO A 116 8.12 -9.38 -14.52
CA PRO A 116 7.64 -10.47 -13.67
C PRO A 116 6.41 -11.15 -14.25
N ILE A 117 6.28 -12.44 -13.95
CA ILE A 117 5.04 -13.16 -14.21
C ILE A 117 4.20 -13.03 -12.95
N LEU A 118 3.17 -12.19 -13.02
CA LEU A 118 2.31 -11.90 -11.87
C LEU A 118 1.12 -12.84 -11.84
N ARG A 119 0.76 -13.27 -10.64
CA ARG A 119 -0.44 -14.07 -10.42
C ARG A 119 -1.38 -13.33 -9.50
N ILE A 120 -2.54 -12.95 -10.04
CA ILE A 120 -3.53 -12.19 -9.29
C ILE A 120 -4.13 -13.05 -8.16
N SER A 121 -4.34 -12.43 -6.99
CA SER A 121 -5.00 -13.09 -5.86
C SER A 121 -6.53 -12.98 -6.01
N SER A 122 -7.25 -13.69 -5.12
CA SER A 122 -8.72 -13.63 -5.10
C SER A 122 -9.25 -12.25 -4.66
N GLU A 123 -8.42 -11.42 -4.06
CA GLU A 123 -8.82 -10.10 -3.55
C GLU A 123 -8.63 -8.98 -4.57
N SER A 124 -7.99 -9.26 -5.70
CA SER A 124 -7.66 -8.27 -6.71
C SER A 124 -8.38 -8.55 -8.01
N LYS A 125 -8.78 -7.46 -8.71
CA LYS A 125 -9.31 -7.55 -10.07
C LYS A 125 -8.21 -7.53 -11.10
N GLU A 126 -7.15 -6.76 -10.84
CA GLU A 126 -6.13 -6.48 -11.83
C GLU A 126 -4.83 -6.05 -11.15
N LEU A 127 -3.72 -6.42 -11.76
CA LEU A 127 -2.39 -5.92 -11.44
C LEU A 127 -1.83 -5.31 -12.71
N ARG A 128 -1.32 -4.06 -12.62
CA ARG A 128 -0.81 -3.37 -13.81
C ARG A 128 0.30 -2.41 -13.44
N PHE A 129 1.30 -2.30 -14.32
CA PHE A 129 2.34 -1.28 -14.22
C PHE A 129 1.88 0.00 -14.90
N PHE A 130 2.11 1.12 -14.23
CA PHE A 130 1.69 2.45 -14.70
C PHE A 130 2.88 3.37 -14.84
N ASN A 131 2.89 4.17 -15.90
CA ASN A 131 3.79 5.32 -15.99
C ASN A 131 3.13 6.54 -15.36
N LYS A 132 3.87 7.67 -15.30
CA LYS A 132 3.38 8.90 -14.65
C LYS A 132 2.10 9.42 -15.29
N GLU A 133 2.01 9.38 -16.61
CA GLU A 133 0.84 9.89 -17.34
C GLU A 133 -0.40 9.04 -17.09
N GLU A 134 -0.23 7.74 -17.04
CA GLU A 134 -1.32 6.79 -16.78
C GLU A 134 -1.87 6.93 -15.36
N ILE A 135 -1.00 7.25 -14.39
CA ILE A 135 -1.42 7.46 -12.99
C ILE A 135 -2.45 8.58 -12.88
N ALA A 136 -2.33 9.62 -13.71
CA ALA A 136 -3.25 10.75 -13.68
C ALA A 136 -4.68 10.39 -14.10
N GLU A 137 -4.86 9.23 -14.75
CA GLU A 137 -6.15 8.80 -15.31
C GLU A 137 -6.92 7.86 -14.39
N ILE A 138 -6.37 7.51 -13.22
CA ILE A 138 -6.98 6.52 -12.33
C ILE A 138 -7.21 7.09 -10.94
N GLU A 139 -8.12 6.45 -10.21
CA GLU A 139 -8.34 6.77 -8.80
C GLU A 139 -7.46 5.87 -7.94
N ILE A 140 -6.69 6.48 -7.05
CA ILE A 140 -5.81 5.80 -6.10
C ILE A 140 -6.37 5.95 -4.70
N ALA A 141 -6.28 4.90 -3.89
CA ALA A 141 -6.73 4.92 -2.51
C ALA A 141 -6.13 6.13 -1.77
N ILE A 142 -6.96 6.80 -0.99
CA ILE A 142 -6.57 8.05 -0.31
C ILE A 142 -5.36 7.87 0.61
N THR A 143 -5.18 6.67 1.17
CA THR A 143 -4.05 6.37 2.05
C THR A 143 -2.76 6.04 1.28
N HIS A 144 -2.84 5.89 -0.04
CA HIS A 144 -1.69 5.60 -0.89
C HIS A 144 -1.38 6.69 -1.90
N ALA A 145 -2.33 7.59 -2.18
CA ALA A 145 -2.19 8.58 -3.23
C ALA A 145 -0.98 9.50 -3.04
N ASP A 146 -0.73 9.95 -1.82
CA ASP A 146 0.42 10.81 -1.52
C ASP A 146 1.74 10.05 -1.67
N ILE A 147 1.77 8.77 -1.31
CA ILE A 147 2.96 7.92 -1.46
C ILE A 147 3.32 7.79 -2.95
N VAL A 148 2.33 7.52 -3.78
CA VAL A 148 2.51 7.38 -5.23
C VAL A 148 2.98 8.70 -5.84
N ALA A 149 2.35 9.82 -5.44
CA ALA A 149 2.72 11.14 -5.92
C ALA A 149 4.17 11.48 -5.55
N ASP A 150 4.56 11.22 -4.31
CA ASP A 150 5.93 11.47 -3.84
C ASP A 150 6.94 10.66 -4.64
N TRP A 151 6.65 9.41 -4.94
CA TRP A 151 7.58 8.58 -5.70
C TRP A 151 7.82 9.15 -7.11
N PHE A 152 6.76 9.55 -7.81
CA PHE A 152 6.89 10.13 -9.13
C PHE A 152 7.53 11.52 -9.13
N THR A 153 7.32 12.29 -8.06
CA THR A 153 7.90 13.63 -7.93
C THR A 153 9.41 13.58 -7.68
N ASN A 154 9.87 12.59 -6.94
CA ASN A 154 11.28 12.47 -6.53
C ASN A 154 12.13 11.73 -7.57
N LYS A 155 11.65 11.56 -8.78
CA LYS A 155 12.36 10.90 -9.87
C LYS A 155 12.92 11.85 -10.89
#